data_0ce26209e6937da7a021bb9d1ab4d3e9
#
_entry.id   0ce26209e6937da7a021bb9d1ab4d3e9
#
_cell.length_a   1.000
_cell.length_b   1.000
_cell.length_c   1.000
_cell.angle_alpha   90.00
_cell.angle_beta   90.00
_cell.angle_gamma   90.00
#
_symmetry.space_group_name_H-M   'P 1'
#
loop_
_entity.id
_entity.type
_entity.pdbx_description
1 polymer ?
#
loop_
_entity_poly.entity_id
_entity_poly.type
_entity_poly.pdbx_seq_one_letter_code
_entity_poly.pdbx_strand_id
1 'polypeptide(L)'
;MTELPESVTAPAWVAYCCRCGTPMTSRLIADKPRRVCPACDFIHFVEPKVGVGVMVVQNAKLLLVRRTMEPEKGKWSLPAGYVDIGVNPATQAVQEAKEETNLQVEIIELVDVYHNPPAQGGAAIFILYKARVVGGELRAGDDADRADFFALDALPELAFASTRDAVHRLSQG
;
A
#
# COMPACT_ATOMS: atom_id res chain seq x y z
N MET A 1 -33.91 7.32 -3.87
CA MET A 1 -33.12 6.20 -3.29
C MET A 1 -31.88 6.10 -4.16
N THR A 2 -30.75 6.60 -3.66
CA THR A 2 -29.48 6.56 -4.40
C THR A 2 -28.95 5.13 -4.24
N GLU A 3 -28.91 4.38 -5.34
CA GLU A 3 -28.28 3.05 -5.33
C GLU A 3 -26.83 3.20 -4.88
N LEU A 4 -26.46 2.47 -3.82
CA LEU A 4 -25.06 2.37 -3.38
C LEU A 4 -24.25 1.69 -4.48
N PRO A 5 -23.05 2.18 -4.82
CA PRO A 5 -22.22 1.52 -5.81
C PRO A 5 -21.97 0.06 -5.39
N GLU A 6 -21.97 -0.86 -6.35
CA GLU A 6 -21.81 -2.32 -6.13
C GLU A 6 -20.59 -2.69 -5.28
N SER A 7 -19.58 -1.83 -5.21
CA SER A 7 -18.39 -1.98 -4.37
C SER A 7 -18.65 -1.88 -2.85
N VAL A 8 -19.86 -1.53 -2.41
CA VAL A 8 -20.22 -1.32 -0.99
C VAL A 8 -21.20 -2.40 -0.49
N THR A 9 -21.39 -3.48 -1.22
CA THR A 9 -22.17 -4.62 -0.73
C THR A 9 -21.41 -5.36 0.37
N ALA A 10 -22.14 -5.89 1.36
CA ALA A 10 -21.54 -6.73 2.39
C ALA A 10 -20.88 -7.96 1.72
N PRO A 11 -19.56 -8.19 1.91
CA PRO A 11 -18.85 -9.20 1.13
C PRO A 11 -19.38 -10.59 1.41
N ALA A 12 -19.93 -11.25 0.38
CA ALA A 12 -20.51 -12.59 0.49
C ALA A 12 -19.48 -13.66 0.91
N TRP A 13 -18.18 -13.42 0.64
CA TRP A 13 -17.09 -14.29 1.05
C TRP A 13 -16.87 -14.34 2.57
N VAL A 14 -17.40 -13.38 3.34
CA VAL A 14 -17.47 -13.46 4.81
C VAL A 14 -18.68 -14.33 5.16
N ALA A 15 -18.54 -15.63 4.98
CA ALA A 15 -19.64 -16.57 5.15
C ALA A 15 -19.89 -16.96 6.60
N TYR A 16 -18.85 -17.04 7.43
CA TYR A 16 -18.90 -17.48 8.82
C TYR A 16 -18.32 -16.46 9.79
N CYS A 17 -18.86 -16.43 10.99
CA CYS A 17 -18.39 -15.57 12.08
C CYS A 17 -17.02 -16.06 12.58
N CYS A 18 -16.02 -15.19 12.57
CA CYS A 18 -14.68 -15.51 13.08
C CYS A 18 -14.62 -15.72 14.59
N ARG A 19 -15.68 -15.34 15.36
CA ARG A 19 -15.74 -15.52 16.81
C ARG A 19 -16.38 -16.83 17.22
N CYS A 20 -17.46 -17.28 16.53
CA CYS A 20 -18.26 -18.43 16.97
C CYS A 20 -18.59 -19.44 15.86
N GLY A 21 -18.09 -19.24 14.63
CA GLY A 21 -18.32 -20.16 13.51
C GLY A 21 -19.72 -20.15 12.91
N THR A 22 -20.68 -19.39 13.45
CA THR A 22 -22.05 -19.34 12.94
C THR A 22 -22.10 -18.69 11.56
N PRO A 23 -22.94 -19.20 10.62
CA PRO A 23 -23.15 -18.52 9.34
C PRO A 23 -23.62 -17.08 9.52
N MET A 24 -23.02 -16.16 8.79
CA MET A 24 -23.32 -14.74 8.88
C MET A 24 -24.45 -14.33 7.94
N THR A 25 -25.25 -13.36 8.36
CA THR A 25 -26.30 -12.73 7.57
C THR A 25 -25.93 -11.30 7.20
N SER A 26 -26.60 -10.72 6.18
CA SER A 26 -26.46 -9.30 5.85
C SER A 26 -27.55 -8.50 6.55
N ARG A 27 -27.16 -7.44 7.26
CA ARG A 27 -28.07 -6.46 7.87
C ARG A 27 -27.61 -5.04 7.55
N LEU A 28 -28.56 -4.10 7.53
CA LEU A 28 -28.27 -2.68 7.38
C LEU A 28 -27.79 -2.14 8.73
N ILE A 29 -26.54 -1.65 8.79
CA ILE A 29 -25.94 -1.03 9.96
C ILE A 29 -25.41 0.34 9.57
N ALA A 30 -25.92 1.41 10.17
CA ALA A 30 -25.58 2.80 9.84
C ALA A 30 -25.63 3.06 8.32
N ASP A 31 -26.76 2.72 7.70
CA ASP A 31 -27.08 2.89 6.27
C ASP A 31 -26.16 2.12 5.29
N LYS A 32 -25.40 1.15 5.79
CA LYS A 32 -24.54 0.28 4.97
C LYS A 32 -24.83 -1.20 5.22
N PRO A 33 -24.90 -2.03 4.18
CA PRO A 33 -25.01 -3.48 4.36
C PRO A 33 -23.72 -4.01 4.96
N ARG A 34 -23.86 -4.76 6.07
CA ARG A 34 -22.74 -5.40 6.76
C ARG A 34 -23.04 -6.86 7.06
N ARG A 35 -22.01 -7.67 7.17
CA ARG A 35 -22.14 -9.05 7.64
C ARG A 35 -22.24 -9.05 9.16
N VAL A 36 -23.29 -9.68 9.67
CA VAL A 36 -23.61 -9.72 11.11
C VAL A 36 -23.84 -11.17 11.52
N CYS A 37 -23.29 -11.57 12.65
CA CYS A 37 -23.53 -12.87 13.24
C CYS A 37 -24.87 -12.88 13.99
N PRO A 38 -25.83 -13.79 13.64
CA PRO A 38 -27.10 -13.85 14.34
C PRO A 38 -26.99 -14.48 15.72
N ALA A 39 -25.89 -15.16 16.06
CA ALA A 39 -25.70 -15.85 17.33
C ALA A 39 -24.95 -15.03 18.39
N CYS A 40 -24.01 -14.17 17.98
CA CYS A 40 -23.18 -13.39 18.92
C CYS A 40 -23.12 -11.90 18.61
N ASP A 41 -23.93 -11.42 17.69
CA ASP A 41 -24.05 -10.03 17.25
C ASP A 41 -22.74 -9.38 16.75
N PHE A 42 -21.71 -10.20 16.46
CA PHE A 42 -20.47 -9.68 15.86
C PHE A 42 -20.77 -9.07 14.49
N ILE A 43 -20.32 -7.82 14.30
CA ILE A 43 -20.41 -7.11 13.02
C ILE A 43 -19.04 -7.15 12.37
N HIS A 44 -18.97 -7.67 11.14
CA HIS A 44 -17.73 -7.64 10.35
C HIS A 44 -17.63 -6.33 9.58
N PHE A 45 -16.57 -5.57 9.85
CA PHE A 45 -16.19 -4.40 9.08
C PHE A 45 -15.09 -4.79 8.09
N VAL A 46 -15.28 -4.44 6.83
CA VAL A 46 -14.23 -4.60 5.83
C VAL A 46 -13.25 -3.46 6.01
N GLU A 47 -12.03 -3.81 6.39
CA GLU A 47 -10.96 -2.84 6.60
C GLU A 47 -10.20 -2.61 5.28
N PRO A 48 -9.90 -1.35 4.90
CA PRO A 48 -9.04 -1.08 3.78
C PRO A 48 -7.62 -1.55 4.10
N LYS A 49 -6.96 -2.21 3.15
CA LYS A 49 -5.52 -2.45 3.28
C LYS A 49 -4.79 -1.11 3.22
N VAL A 50 -3.89 -0.90 4.17
CA VAL A 50 -3.01 0.27 4.23
C VAL A 50 -1.61 -0.14 3.78
N GLY A 51 -1.09 0.56 2.79
CA GLY A 51 0.30 0.43 2.35
C GLY A 51 1.09 1.66 2.72
N VAL A 52 2.38 1.49 2.84
CA VAL A 52 3.34 2.57 3.07
C VAL A 52 4.52 2.43 2.13
N GLY A 53 5.17 3.53 1.82
CA GLY A 53 6.39 3.51 1.03
C GLY A 53 7.26 4.71 1.27
N VAL A 54 8.47 4.65 0.72
CA VAL A 54 9.44 5.74 0.79
C VAL A 54 9.84 6.24 -0.59
N MET A 55 9.93 7.55 -0.71
CA MET A 55 10.51 8.25 -1.84
C MET A 55 11.90 8.74 -1.45
N VAL A 56 12.93 8.12 -2.02
CA VAL A 56 14.33 8.45 -1.78
C VAL A 56 14.94 9.02 -3.04
N VAL A 57 15.40 10.26 -2.95
CA VAL A 57 16.14 10.91 -4.04
C VAL A 57 17.58 11.15 -3.61
N GLN A 58 18.54 10.66 -4.39
CA GLN A 58 19.97 10.85 -4.17
C GLN A 58 20.65 11.19 -5.48
N ASN A 59 21.47 12.25 -5.51
CA ASN A 59 22.17 12.72 -6.71
C ASN A 59 21.23 12.93 -7.92
N ALA A 60 20.07 13.56 -7.69
CA ALA A 60 19.00 13.77 -8.68
C ALA A 60 18.41 12.48 -9.29
N LYS A 61 18.57 11.34 -8.62
CA LYS A 61 18.03 10.06 -9.05
C LYS A 61 17.07 9.50 -8.00
N LEU A 62 16.00 8.88 -8.46
CA LEU A 62 14.97 8.26 -7.63
C LEU A 62 15.27 6.78 -7.43
N LEU A 63 15.21 6.31 -6.18
CA LEU A 63 15.28 4.88 -5.83
C LEU A 63 14.01 4.18 -6.25
N LEU A 64 14.15 3.12 -7.03
CA LEU A 64 13.06 2.22 -7.40
C LEU A 64 13.47 0.77 -7.21
N VAL A 65 12.46 -0.08 -7.00
CA VAL A 65 12.58 -1.54 -6.92
C VAL A 65 11.74 -2.19 -8.01
N ARG A 66 12.20 -3.33 -8.57
CA ARG A 66 11.44 -4.09 -9.56
C ARG A 66 10.67 -5.21 -8.88
N ARG A 67 9.37 -5.20 -9.06
CA ARG A 67 8.43 -6.11 -8.42
C ARG A 67 8.55 -7.55 -8.92
N THR A 68 8.52 -8.51 -8.01
CA THR A 68 8.45 -9.95 -8.33
C THR A 68 7.04 -10.52 -8.22
N MET A 69 6.12 -9.79 -7.56
CA MET A 69 4.76 -10.23 -7.24
C MET A 69 3.68 -9.45 -8.01
N GLU A 70 2.54 -10.10 -8.24
CA GLU A 70 1.33 -9.42 -8.70
C GLU A 70 0.71 -8.53 -7.60
N PRO A 71 0.01 -7.45 -7.96
CA PRO A 71 -0.17 -6.91 -9.30
C PRO A 71 1.09 -6.22 -9.83
N GLU A 72 1.15 -6.04 -11.16
CA GLU A 72 2.21 -5.27 -11.84
C GLU A 72 3.61 -5.89 -11.74
N LYS A 73 3.70 -7.21 -11.72
CA LYS A 73 4.97 -7.94 -11.74
C LYS A 73 5.88 -7.50 -12.89
N GLY A 74 7.17 -7.33 -12.62
CA GLY A 74 8.21 -6.93 -13.57
C GLY A 74 8.33 -5.41 -13.76
N LYS A 75 7.35 -4.63 -13.30
CA LYS A 75 7.41 -3.16 -13.32
C LYS A 75 8.10 -2.61 -12.08
N TRP A 76 8.39 -1.31 -12.12
CA TRP A 76 9.12 -0.63 -11.05
C TRP A 76 8.20 0.21 -10.17
N SER A 77 8.48 0.22 -8.87
CA SER A 77 7.76 0.99 -7.86
C SER A 77 8.72 1.63 -6.87
N LEU A 78 8.21 2.55 -6.08
CA LEU A 78 8.89 2.96 -4.85
C LEU A 78 8.97 1.77 -3.90
N PRO A 79 10.01 1.66 -3.06
CA PRO A 79 10.05 0.68 -1.97
C PRO A 79 8.83 0.83 -1.07
N ALA A 80 8.06 -0.27 -0.89
CA ALA A 80 6.75 -0.19 -0.27
C ALA A 80 6.17 -1.56 0.11
N GLY A 81 5.44 -1.61 1.23
CA GLY A 81 4.71 -2.78 1.67
C GLY A 81 3.44 -2.46 2.45
N TYR A 82 2.83 -3.48 3.05
CA TYR A 82 1.63 -3.30 3.87
C TYR A 82 1.98 -2.96 5.31
N VAL A 83 1.11 -2.18 5.95
CA VAL A 83 1.22 -1.90 7.38
C VAL A 83 0.54 -3.02 8.16
N ASP A 84 1.29 -3.67 9.04
CA ASP A 84 0.75 -4.66 9.96
C ASP A 84 0.02 -4.01 11.14
N ILE A 85 -0.92 -4.77 11.74
CA ILE A 85 -1.68 -4.32 12.90
C ILE A 85 -0.73 -3.94 14.04
N GLY A 86 -0.91 -2.74 14.56
CA GLY A 86 -0.14 -2.24 15.70
C GLY A 86 1.23 -1.63 15.35
N VAL A 87 1.62 -1.66 14.08
CA VAL A 87 2.87 -1.05 13.63
C VAL A 87 2.64 0.40 13.20
N ASN A 88 3.56 1.28 13.60
CA ASN A 88 3.54 2.67 13.14
C ASN A 88 3.88 2.74 11.64
N PRO A 89 3.08 3.43 10.81
CA PRO A 89 3.28 3.48 9.36
C PRO A 89 4.67 3.98 8.92
N ALA A 90 5.24 4.98 9.61
CA ALA A 90 6.58 5.46 9.28
C ALA A 90 7.67 4.43 9.61
N THR A 91 7.50 3.67 10.70
CA THR A 91 8.40 2.57 11.06
C THR A 91 8.33 1.45 10.03
N GLN A 92 7.11 1.08 9.60
CA GLN A 92 6.94 0.07 8.54
C GLN A 92 7.59 0.53 7.23
N ALA A 93 7.42 1.79 6.83
CA ALA A 93 8.03 2.31 5.59
C ALA A 93 9.58 2.23 5.61
N VAL A 94 10.21 2.48 6.76
CA VAL A 94 11.67 2.30 6.95
C VAL A 94 12.05 0.83 6.84
N GLN A 95 11.25 -0.06 7.42
CA GLN A 95 11.48 -1.51 7.38
C GLN A 95 11.41 -2.04 5.95
N GLU A 96 10.36 -1.67 5.18
CA GLU A 96 10.20 -2.06 3.78
C GLU A 96 11.39 -1.60 2.92
N ALA A 97 11.82 -0.34 3.09
CA ALA A 97 13.02 0.15 2.39
C ALA A 97 14.24 -0.71 2.70
N LYS A 98 14.40 -1.13 3.97
CA LYS A 98 15.51 -1.99 4.39
C LYS A 98 15.42 -3.39 3.80
N GLU A 99 14.24 -3.99 3.77
CA GLU A 99 14.01 -5.35 3.26
C GLU A 99 14.18 -5.41 1.75
N GLU A 100 13.58 -4.49 1.00
CA GLU A 100 13.61 -4.48 -0.46
C GLU A 100 14.92 -3.93 -1.07
N THR A 101 15.66 -3.07 -0.33
CA THR A 101 16.84 -2.37 -0.89
C THR A 101 18.13 -2.53 -0.09
N ASN A 102 18.08 -3.12 1.11
CA ASN A 102 19.16 -3.17 2.09
C ASN A 102 19.70 -1.79 2.55
N LEU A 103 19.07 -0.69 2.14
CA LEU A 103 19.44 0.66 2.60
C LEU A 103 18.80 0.95 3.96
N GLN A 104 19.54 1.69 4.79
CA GLN A 104 19.01 2.31 5.98
C GLN A 104 18.55 3.71 5.63
N VAL A 105 17.28 4.01 5.89
CA VAL A 105 16.69 5.30 5.57
C VAL A 105 16.12 5.98 6.81
N GLU A 106 16.07 7.30 6.76
CA GLU A 106 15.44 8.15 7.78
C GLU A 106 14.33 8.96 7.11
N ILE A 107 13.13 8.92 7.70
CA ILE A 107 11.99 9.71 7.24
C ILE A 107 12.28 11.20 7.46
N ILE A 108 12.03 12.00 6.42
CA ILE A 108 12.14 13.46 6.46
C ILE A 108 10.75 14.08 6.69
N GLU A 109 9.77 13.66 5.87
CA GLU A 109 8.41 14.23 5.88
C GLU A 109 7.40 13.29 5.25
N LEU A 110 6.12 13.52 5.53
CA LEU A 110 5.00 12.93 4.80
C LEU A 110 4.88 13.65 3.45
N VAL A 111 4.88 12.89 2.35
CA VAL A 111 4.63 13.44 1.00
C VAL A 111 3.15 13.57 0.74
N ASP A 112 2.41 12.46 0.86
CA ASP A 112 0.96 12.41 0.63
C ASP A 112 0.33 11.11 1.16
N VAL A 113 -1.01 11.12 1.20
CA VAL A 113 -1.85 9.95 1.43
C VAL A 113 -2.73 9.72 0.21
N TYR A 114 -2.47 8.65 -0.52
CA TYR A 114 -3.19 8.30 -1.75
C TYR A 114 -4.36 7.37 -1.46
N HIS A 115 -5.47 7.60 -2.16
CA HIS A 115 -6.55 6.63 -2.29
C HIS A 115 -6.38 5.86 -3.60
N ASN A 116 -6.23 4.55 -3.51
CA ASN A 116 -6.18 3.67 -4.68
C ASN A 116 -7.51 2.94 -4.83
N PRO A 117 -8.20 3.09 -5.98
CA PRO A 117 -9.42 2.35 -6.23
C PRO A 117 -9.21 0.84 -6.21
N PRO A 118 -10.18 0.04 -5.74
CA PRO A 118 -10.07 -1.42 -5.65
C PRO A 118 -9.69 -2.12 -6.96
N ALA A 119 -10.08 -1.56 -8.10
CA ALA A 119 -9.79 -2.11 -9.44
C ALA A 119 -8.30 -2.14 -9.78
N GLN A 120 -7.46 -1.36 -9.09
CA GLN A 120 -6.01 -1.33 -9.32
C GLN A 120 -5.24 -2.39 -8.51
N GLY A 121 -5.91 -3.10 -7.59
CA GLY A 121 -5.25 -4.00 -6.66
C GLY A 121 -4.38 -3.26 -5.63
N GLY A 122 -3.72 -4.02 -4.75
CA GLY A 122 -2.82 -3.45 -3.75
C GLY A 122 -3.52 -2.79 -2.56
N ALA A 123 -2.86 -1.81 -1.94
CA ALA A 123 -3.38 -1.07 -0.80
C ALA A 123 -4.44 -0.05 -1.22
N ALA A 124 -5.58 -0.02 -0.54
CA ALA A 124 -6.63 0.96 -0.78
C ALA A 124 -6.22 2.37 -0.31
N ILE A 125 -5.40 2.45 0.73
CA ILE A 125 -4.79 3.66 1.25
C ILE A 125 -3.28 3.48 1.16
N PHE A 126 -2.58 4.42 0.56
CA PHE A 126 -1.13 4.38 0.46
C PHE A 126 -0.53 5.67 1.03
N ILE A 127 0.32 5.51 2.05
CA ILE A 127 0.99 6.61 2.75
C ILE A 127 2.42 6.69 2.23
N LEU A 128 2.80 7.80 1.63
CA LEU A 128 4.12 8.01 1.06
C LEU A 128 4.94 8.99 1.90
N TYR A 129 6.12 8.56 2.31
CA TYR A 129 7.09 9.37 3.02
C TYR A 129 8.28 9.72 2.13
N LYS A 130 8.80 10.92 2.26
CA LYS A 130 10.13 11.26 1.76
C LYS A 130 11.17 10.81 2.77
N ALA A 131 12.24 10.20 2.30
CA ALA A 131 13.30 9.69 3.14
C ALA A 131 14.68 9.96 2.53
N ARG A 132 15.71 9.94 3.37
CA ARG A 132 17.13 10.01 2.98
C ARG A 132 17.87 8.75 3.37
N VAL A 133 18.85 8.35 2.58
CA VAL A 133 19.75 7.25 2.93
C VAL A 133 20.70 7.71 4.04
N VAL A 134 20.80 6.93 5.10
CA VAL A 134 21.72 7.15 6.22
C VAL A 134 22.74 6.03 6.38
N GLY A 135 22.62 4.95 5.60
CA GLY A 135 23.56 3.83 5.62
C GLY A 135 23.11 2.66 4.75
N GLY A 136 23.85 1.58 4.80
CA GLY A 136 23.60 0.39 4.00
C GLY A 136 24.24 0.42 2.62
N GLU A 137 24.21 -0.71 1.94
CA GLU A 137 24.68 -0.88 0.56
C GLU A 137 23.50 -1.36 -0.28
N LEU A 138 23.25 -0.70 -1.42
CA LEU A 138 22.12 -1.01 -2.27
C LEU A 138 22.18 -2.44 -2.78
N ARG A 139 21.16 -3.24 -2.42
CA ARG A 139 20.99 -4.62 -2.86
C ARG A 139 19.52 -4.97 -2.78
N ALA A 140 18.95 -5.44 -3.88
CA ALA A 140 17.58 -5.93 -3.89
C ALA A 140 17.39 -7.12 -2.95
N GLY A 141 16.24 -7.20 -2.33
CA GLY A 141 15.85 -8.27 -1.41
C GLY A 141 14.32 -8.40 -1.32
N ASP A 142 13.86 -9.38 -0.56
CA ASP A 142 12.46 -9.70 -0.37
C ASP A 142 11.67 -9.79 -1.69
N ASP A 143 10.64 -9.01 -1.85
CA ASP A 143 9.74 -8.96 -3.02
C ASP A 143 10.36 -8.29 -4.26
N ALA A 144 11.60 -7.79 -4.19
CA ALA A 144 12.29 -7.12 -5.27
C ALA A 144 13.46 -7.96 -5.81
N ASP A 145 13.54 -8.14 -7.12
CA ASP A 145 14.68 -8.79 -7.77
C ASP A 145 15.74 -7.81 -8.28
N ARG A 146 15.41 -6.52 -8.33
CA ARG A 146 16.31 -5.42 -8.65
C ARG A 146 15.96 -4.17 -7.85
N ALA A 147 16.98 -3.40 -7.47
CA ALA A 147 16.87 -2.07 -6.90
C ALA A 147 17.91 -1.17 -7.55
N ASP A 148 17.54 0.03 -7.97
CA ASP A 148 18.45 0.97 -8.62
C ASP A 148 17.97 2.41 -8.47
N PHE A 149 18.87 3.36 -8.73
CA PHE A 149 18.59 4.78 -8.78
C PHE A 149 18.47 5.26 -10.22
N PHE A 150 17.31 5.81 -10.59
CA PHE A 150 16.99 6.27 -11.94
C PHE A 150 16.94 7.80 -12.01
N ALA A 151 17.48 8.37 -13.07
CA ALA A 151 17.28 9.79 -13.38
C ALA A 151 15.79 10.03 -13.70
N LEU A 152 15.26 11.20 -13.31
CA LEU A 152 13.82 11.50 -13.46
C LEU A 152 13.36 11.60 -14.92
N ASP A 153 14.27 11.85 -15.85
CA ASP A 153 14.06 11.90 -17.29
C ASP A 153 14.25 10.54 -18.00
N ALA A 154 14.70 9.51 -17.26
CA ALA A 154 14.99 8.17 -17.78
C ALA A 154 14.41 7.06 -16.89
N LEU A 155 13.16 7.24 -16.45
CA LEU A 155 12.48 6.28 -15.58
C LEU A 155 12.02 5.05 -16.37
N PRO A 156 12.08 3.86 -15.76
CA PRO A 156 11.51 2.66 -16.32
C PRO A 156 9.96 2.67 -16.26
N GLU A 157 9.33 1.60 -16.75
CA GLU A 157 7.88 1.45 -16.64
C GLU A 157 7.45 1.37 -15.18
N LEU A 158 6.65 2.33 -14.72
CA LEU A 158 6.19 2.44 -13.34
C LEU A 158 4.88 1.67 -13.10
N ALA A 159 4.84 0.90 -12.03
CA ALA A 159 3.73 0.02 -11.67
C ALA A 159 2.44 0.79 -11.33
N PHE A 160 2.51 1.76 -10.44
CA PHE A 160 1.34 2.38 -9.81
C PHE A 160 1.12 3.84 -10.17
N ALA A 161 -0.14 4.27 -10.18
CA ALA A 161 -0.52 5.66 -10.39
C ALA A 161 0.06 6.59 -9.30
N SER A 162 0.06 6.14 -8.04
CA SER A 162 0.67 6.87 -6.91
C SER A 162 2.16 7.11 -7.11
N THR A 163 2.91 6.12 -7.65
CA THR A 163 4.32 6.30 -7.99
C THR A 163 4.51 7.35 -9.10
N ARG A 164 3.68 7.30 -10.15
CA ARG A 164 3.72 8.29 -11.25
C ARG A 164 3.40 9.70 -10.77
N ASP A 165 2.40 9.87 -9.90
CA ASP A 165 2.04 11.15 -9.30
C ASP A 165 3.18 11.69 -8.42
N ALA A 166 3.77 10.86 -7.58
CA ALA A 166 4.89 11.24 -6.74
C ALA A 166 6.09 11.73 -7.56
N VAL A 167 6.42 11.05 -8.68
CA VAL A 167 7.46 11.47 -9.63
C VAL A 167 7.10 12.80 -10.28
N HIS A 168 5.87 12.98 -10.71
CA HIS A 168 5.41 14.23 -11.32
C HIS A 168 5.58 15.42 -10.36
N ARG A 169 5.26 15.26 -9.09
CA ARG A 169 5.48 16.29 -8.07
C ARG A 169 6.96 16.62 -7.86
N LEU A 170 7.86 15.61 -7.91
CA LEU A 170 9.30 15.84 -7.84
C LEU A 170 9.86 16.69 -9.01
N SER A 171 9.24 16.58 -10.19
CA SER A 171 9.68 17.34 -11.37
C SER A 171 9.18 18.77 -11.43
N GLN A 172 8.26 19.16 -10.54
CA GLN A 172 7.68 20.52 -10.47
C GLN A 172 8.29 21.40 -9.37
N GLY A 173 9.07 20.86 -8.45
CA GLY A 173 9.71 21.57 -7.33
C GLY A 173 11.20 21.55 -7.40
#